data_142db72b5aa139c3b32d066823a81bc8
#
_entry.id   142db72b5aa139c3b32d066823a81bc8
#
_cell.length_a   1.000
_cell.length_b   1.000
_cell.length_c   1.000
_cell.angle_alpha   90.00
_cell.angle_beta   90.00
_cell.angle_gamma   90.00
#
_symmetry.space_group_name_H-M   'P 1'
#
loop_
_entity.id
_entity.type
_entity.pdbx_description
1 polymer ?
#
loop_
_entity_poly.entity_id
_entity_poly.type
_entity_poly.pdbx_seq_one_letter_code
_entity_poly.pdbx_strand_id
1 'polypeptide(L)'
;MDGVLSALADPARWRLVSLLAERPRSVGVLAELAQARQPQTTKHLQTLERAGIVISQRTGQRRIYALQATPLRDLAAALSRLADTVDQPGGARTAFDRHGLSLEAERLAAAAPGWADGRSFGFHRSLAGDPELVWRHLTETTLLTQWWTPDDLRVSELVFEPHPGGRIVLEYRDIEDTAGTDQVAGRGEGTVDEAQPGERLSYRLSPTLPDGTIAFTSQVDFDLRRTDAGTDLDVLYRITDSTVDSADFIAGIELGFGQSLDKLVATLQNTDIRSKK
;
A
#
# COMPACT_ATOMS: atom_id res chain seq x y z
N MET A 1 18.15 -10.31 -16.38
CA MET A 1 16.89 -9.76 -16.91
C MET A 1 17.07 -8.33 -17.42
N ASP A 2 17.76 -7.47 -16.71
CA ASP A 2 17.99 -6.06 -17.08
C ASP A 2 18.62 -5.85 -18.45
N GLY A 3 19.57 -6.70 -18.82
CA GLY A 3 20.20 -6.66 -20.14
C GLY A 3 19.24 -6.98 -21.29
N VAL A 4 18.26 -7.86 -21.08
CA VAL A 4 17.24 -8.21 -22.07
C VAL A 4 16.27 -7.04 -22.26
N LEU A 5 15.76 -6.47 -21.15
CA LEU A 5 14.89 -5.29 -21.19
C LEU A 5 15.56 -4.10 -21.86
N SER A 6 16.78 -3.78 -21.46
CA SER A 6 17.57 -2.69 -22.05
C SER A 6 17.83 -2.92 -23.54
N ALA A 7 18.10 -4.16 -23.95
CA ALA A 7 18.32 -4.49 -25.36
C ALA A 7 17.03 -4.36 -26.20
N LEU A 8 15.86 -4.66 -25.65
CA LEU A 8 14.59 -4.58 -26.36
C LEU A 8 13.98 -3.17 -26.38
N ALA A 9 14.37 -2.27 -25.47
CA ALA A 9 13.80 -0.93 -25.34
C ALA A 9 14.03 -0.01 -26.55
N ASP A 10 14.94 -0.33 -27.44
CA ASP A 10 15.23 0.45 -28.65
C ASP A 10 14.36 -0.01 -29.83
N PRO A 11 13.59 0.88 -30.46
CA PRO A 11 12.68 0.52 -31.55
C PRO A 11 13.38 -0.15 -32.75
N ALA A 12 14.62 0.24 -33.08
CA ALA A 12 15.35 -0.37 -34.18
C ALA A 12 15.76 -1.81 -33.83
N ARG A 13 16.16 -2.08 -32.59
CA ARG A 13 16.45 -3.44 -32.14
C ARG A 13 15.17 -4.30 -32.08
N TRP A 14 14.07 -3.74 -31.60
CA TRP A 14 12.78 -4.42 -31.63
C TRP A 14 12.37 -4.82 -33.04
N ARG A 15 12.54 -3.93 -34.02
CA ARG A 15 12.28 -4.24 -35.46
C ARG A 15 13.16 -5.41 -35.95
N LEU A 16 14.44 -5.44 -35.59
CA LEU A 16 15.32 -6.57 -35.94
C LEU A 16 14.87 -7.89 -35.30
N VAL A 17 14.46 -7.86 -34.03
CA VAL A 17 13.91 -9.03 -33.34
C VAL A 17 12.66 -9.54 -34.05
N SER A 18 11.72 -8.66 -34.40
CA SER A 18 10.50 -9.02 -35.16
C SER A 18 10.84 -9.66 -36.51
N LEU A 19 11.78 -9.10 -37.25
CA LEU A 19 12.24 -9.68 -38.50
C LEU A 19 12.89 -11.06 -38.32
N LEU A 20 13.65 -11.26 -37.25
CA LEU A 20 14.30 -12.54 -36.93
C LEU A 20 13.33 -13.58 -36.37
N ALA A 21 12.17 -13.16 -35.84
CA ALA A 21 11.13 -14.07 -35.39
C ALA A 21 10.52 -14.89 -36.53
N GLU A 22 10.50 -14.34 -37.76
CA GLU A 22 9.99 -15.04 -38.93
C GLU A 22 10.98 -16.13 -39.42
N ARG A 23 12.27 -15.79 -39.51
CA ARG A 23 13.36 -16.70 -39.92
C ARG A 23 14.78 -16.12 -39.69
N PRO A 24 15.82 -16.95 -39.63
CA PRO A 24 17.21 -16.47 -39.66
C PRO A 24 17.55 -15.67 -40.90
N ARG A 25 18.33 -14.60 -40.74
CA ARG A 25 18.71 -13.68 -41.83
C ARG A 25 20.16 -13.20 -41.69
N SER A 26 20.76 -12.83 -42.83
CA SER A 26 22.07 -12.16 -42.82
C SER A 26 21.94 -10.67 -42.49
N VAL A 27 23.01 -10.04 -42.01
CA VAL A 27 23.03 -8.61 -41.66
C VAL A 27 22.64 -7.71 -42.84
N GLY A 28 23.06 -8.04 -44.07
CA GLY A 28 22.70 -7.27 -45.28
C GLY A 28 21.18 -7.27 -45.51
N VAL A 29 20.53 -8.45 -45.46
CA VAL A 29 19.10 -8.58 -45.61
C VAL A 29 18.35 -7.86 -44.46
N LEU A 30 18.84 -7.95 -43.23
CA LEU A 30 18.25 -7.24 -42.09
C LEU A 30 18.35 -5.72 -42.24
N ALA A 31 19.48 -5.20 -42.72
CA ALA A 31 19.69 -3.80 -42.99
C ALA A 31 18.72 -3.26 -44.05
N GLU A 32 18.55 -4.02 -45.14
CA GLU A 32 17.61 -3.69 -46.21
C GLU A 32 16.16 -3.68 -45.71
N LEU A 33 15.68 -4.74 -45.05
CA LEU A 33 14.33 -4.85 -44.52
C LEU A 33 14.03 -3.83 -43.38
N ALA A 34 15.03 -3.49 -42.59
CA ALA A 34 14.91 -2.47 -41.56
C ALA A 34 15.08 -1.05 -42.10
N GLN A 35 15.41 -0.88 -43.39
CA GLN A 35 15.75 0.42 -44.02
C GLN A 35 16.84 1.18 -43.24
N ALA A 36 17.86 0.46 -42.80
CA ALA A 36 18.93 0.97 -41.98
C ALA A 36 20.32 0.73 -42.65
N ARG A 37 21.32 1.50 -42.20
CA ARG A 37 22.70 1.29 -42.67
C ARG A 37 23.29 0.02 -42.03
N GLN A 38 23.94 -0.80 -42.81
CA GLN A 38 24.53 -2.07 -42.36
C GLN A 38 25.48 -1.94 -41.14
N PRO A 39 26.36 -0.91 -41.01
CA PRO A 39 27.18 -0.76 -39.81
C PRO A 39 26.36 -0.55 -38.54
N GLN A 40 25.27 0.23 -38.63
CA GLN A 40 24.35 0.46 -37.49
C GLN A 40 23.58 -0.82 -37.14
N THR A 41 23.07 -1.53 -38.14
CA THR A 41 22.40 -2.83 -37.96
C THR A 41 23.32 -3.82 -37.25
N THR A 42 24.62 -3.86 -37.64
CA THR A 42 25.63 -4.71 -36.99
C THR A 42 25.77 -4.36 -35.50
N LYS A 43 25.83 -3.07 -35.13
CA LYS A 43 25.91 -2.64 -33.72
C LYS A 43 24.68 -3.08 -32.92
N HIS A 44 23.48 -2.93 -33.49
CA HIS A 44 22.24 -3.38 -32.86
C HIS A 44 22.22 -4.90 -32.65
N LEU A 45 22.64 -5.68 -33.68
CA LEU A 45 22.74 -7.14 -33.57
C LEU A 45 23.75 -7.59 -32.51
N GLN A 46 24.91 -6.92 -32.41
CA GLN A 46 25.88 -7.18 -31.34
C GLN A 46 25.33 -6.91 -29.94
N THR A 47 24.49 -5.88 -29.77
CA THR A 47 23.83 -5.61 -28.49
C THR A 47 22.82 -6.69 -28.17
N LEU A 48 22.01 -7.12 -29.13
CA LEU A 48 21.06 -8.24 -28.96
C LEU A 48 21.77 -9.57 -28.69
N GLU A 49 22.94 -9.81 -29.35
CA GLU A 49 23.76 -11.01 -29.14
C GLU A 49 24.38 -11.05 -27.73
N ARG A 50 24.89 -9.91 -27.23
CA ARG A 50 25.39 -9.79 -25.84
C ARG A 50 24.30 -10.00 -24.79
N ALA A 51 23.07 -9.64 -25.11
CA ALA A 51 21.90 -9.88 -24.24
C ALA A 51 21.34 -11.32 -24.37
N GLY A 52 21.93 -12.16 -25.22
CA GLY A 52 21.49 -13.54 -25.46
C GLY A 52 20.20 -13.68 -26.26
N ILE A 53 19.65 -12.57 -26.78
CA ILE A 53 18.40 -12.57 -27.57
C ILE A 53 18.62 -13.12 -28.98
N VAL A 54 19.80 -12.93 -29.51
CA VAL A 54 20.18 -13.33 -30.86
C VAL A 54 21.48 -14.13 -30.78
N ILE A 55 21.60 -15.16 -31.61
CA ILE A 55 22.88 -15.85 -31.90
C ILE A 55 23.27 -15.64 -33.35
N SER A 56 24.56 -15.75 -33.64
CA SER A 56 25.04 -15.70 -35.01
C SER A 56 25.89 -16.90 -35.35
N GLN A 57 25.82 -17.33 -36.62
CA GLN A 57 26.63 -18.41 -37.17
C GLN A 57 27.21 -17.97 -38.50
N ARG A 58 28.50 -18.29 -38.71
CA ARG A 58 29.17 -18.06 -39.99
C ARG A 58 28.84 -19.19 -40.96
N THR A 59 28.34 -18.83 -42.13
CA THR A 59 28.04 -19.77 -43.22
C THR A 59 28.74 -19.28 -44.48
N GLY A 60 29.91 -19.84 -44.80
CA GLY A 60 30.78 -19.35 -45.87
C GLY A 60 31.25 -17.91 -45.60
N GLN A 61 30.98 -17.00 -46.52
CA GLN A 61 31.34 -15.59 -46.40
C GLN A 61 30.24 -14.74 -45.70
N ARG A 62 29.14 -15.37 -45.26
CA ARG A 62 27.98 -14.70 -44.69
C ARG A 62 27.86 -15.01 -43.19
N ARG A 63 27.41 -14.02 -42.41
CA ARG A 63 27.03 -14.20 -41.03
C ARG A 63 25.49 -14.18 -40.94
N ILE A 64 24.92 -15.28 -40.47
CA ILE A 64 23.48 -15.46 -40.32
C ILE A 64 23.14 -15.28 -38.83
N TYR A 65 22.10 -14.50 -38.55
CA TYR A 65 21.60 -14.26 -37.22
C TYR A 65 20.28 -14.99 -37.05
N ALA A 66 20.04 -15.53 -35.85
CA ALA A 66 18.83 -16.24 -35.48
C ALA A 66 18.37 -15.79 -34.08
N LEU A 67 17.05 -15.71 -33.88
CA LEU A 67 16.44 -15.35 -32.61
C LEU A 67 16.50 -16.54 -31.64
N GLN A 68 16.78 -16.22 -30.36
CA GLN A 68 16.66 -17.14 -29.23
C GLN A 68 15.35 -16.91 -28.50
N ALA A 69 14.52 -17.95 -28.37
CA ALA A 69 13.20 -17.83 -27.77
C ALA A 69 13.23 -17.78 -26.23
N THR A 70 14.25 -18.44 -25.63
CA THR A 70 14.33 -18.58 -24.14
C THR A 70 14.34 -17.24 -23.41
N PRO A 71 15.22 -16.26 -23.72
CA PRO A 71 15.21 -14.98 -23.01
C PRO A 71 13.89 -14.22 -23.12
N LEU A 72 13.20 -14.37 -24.26
CA LEU A 72 11.89 -13.73 -24.46
C LEU A 72 10.79 -14.40 -23.63
N ARG A 73 10.82 -15.75 -23.53
CA ARG A 73 9.88 -16.49 -22.66
C ARG A 73 10.11 -16.19 -21.20
N ASP A 74 11.37 -16.10 -20.76
CA ASP A 74 11.71 -15.77 -19.37
C ASP A 74 11.24 -14.38 -19.00
N LEU A 75 11.40 -13.42 -19.92
CA LEU A 75 10.87 -12.06 -19.73
C LEU A 75 9.34 -12.04 -19.68
N ALA A 76 8.68 -12.73 -20.61
CA ALA A 76 7.23 -12.84 -20.63
C ALA A 76 6.67 -13.44 -19.32
N ALA A 77 7.30 -14.53 -18.84
CA ALA A 77 6.93 -15.15 -17.56
C ALA A 77 7.14 -14.22 -16.36
N ALA A 78 8.19 -13.39 -16.39
CA ALA A 78 8.42 -12.41 -15.32
C ALA A 78 7.36 -11.29 -15.33
N LEU A 79 7.02 -10.79 -16.51
CA LEU A 79 5.96 -9.78 -16.66
C LEU A 79 4.58 -10.32 -16.26
N SER A 80 4.27 -11.59 -16.62
CA SER A 80 3.04 -12.25 -16.19
C SER A 80 2.96 -12.35 -14.67
N ARG A 81 4.03 -12.76 -14.00
CA ARG A 81 4.05 -12.81 -12.51
C ARG A 81 3.81 -11.45 -11.86
N LEU A 82 4.36 -10.38 -12.43
CA LEU A 82 4.08 -9.02 -11.93
C LEU A 82 2.60 -8.64 -12.10
N ALA A 83 2.02 -8.94 -13.26
CA ALA A 83 0.60 -8.72 -13.52
C ALA A 83 -0.28 -9.54 -12.56
N ASP A 84 0.03 -10.83 -12.39
CA ASP A 84 -0.69 -11.73 -11.47
C ASP A 84 -0.65 -11.22 -10.02
N THR A 85 0.48 -10.60 -9.60
CA THR A 85 0.61 -10.00 -8.27
C THR A 85 -0.31 -8.81 -8.08
N VAL A 86 -0.47 -7.98 -9.12
CA VAL A 86 -1.36 -6.81 -9.10
C VAL A 86 -2.84 -7.23 -9.12
N ASP A 87 -3.17 -8.28 -9.86
CA ASP A 87 -4.54 -8.76 -10.07
C ASP A 87 -5.06 -9.69 -8.97
N GLN A 88 -4.31 -9.90 -7.88
CA GLN A 88 -4.77 -10.74 -6.77
C GLN A 88 -6.06 -10.19 -6.16
N PRO A 89 -7.13 -11.02 -6.03
CA PRO A 89 -8.39 -10.60 -5.41
C PRO A 89 -8.15 -10.14 -3.96
N GLY A 90 -8.63 -8.94 -3.62
CA GLY A 90 -8.42 -8.35 -2.29
C GLY A 90 -7.03 -7.76 -2.05
N GLY A 91 -6.16 -7.76 -3.06
CA GLY A 91 -4.83 -7.14 -2.98
C GLY A 91 -4.86 -5.61 -2.95
N ALA A 92 -3.66 -5.02 -2.82
CA ALA A 92 -3.47 -3.57 -2.70
C ALA A 92 -4.13 -2.76 -3.84
N ARG A 93 -4.17 -3.30 -5.06
CA ARG A 93 -4.84 -2.65 -6.20
C ARG A 93 -6.35 -2.54 -5.99
N THR A 94 -7.01 -3.62 -5.54
CA THR A 94 -8.46 -3.60 -5.25
C THR A 94 -8.78 -2.63 -4.12
N ALA A 95 -7.94 -2.56 -3.10
CA ALA A 95 -8.06 -1.58 -2.01
C ALA A 95 -7.91 -0.15 -2.52
N PHE A 96 -6.92 0.11 -3.38
CA PHE A 96 -6.69 1.40 -4.02
C PHE A 96 -7.88 1.85 -4.87
N ASP A 97 -8.42 0.97 -5.74
CA ASP A 97 -9.56 1.30 -6.60
C ASP A 97 -10.83 1.58 -5.77
N ARG A 98 -11.07 0.80 -4.70
CA ARG A 98 -12.19 1.04 -3.77
C ARG A 98 -12.04 2.35 -3.03
N HIS A 99 -10.84 2.65 -2.53
CA HIS A 99 -10.55 3.93 -1.89
C HIS A 99 -10.75 5.09 -2.86
N GLY A 100 -10.32 4.98 -4.10
CA GLY A 100 -10.53 5.99 -5.14
C GLY A 100 -12.00 6.30 -5.39
N LEU A 101 -12.86 5.28 -5.45
CA LEU A 101 -14.31 5.46 -5.58
C LEU A 101 -14.92 6.14 -4.35
N SER A 102 -14.51 5.74 -3.15
CA SER A 102 -14.95 6.39 -1.90
C SER A 102 -14.53 7.85 -1.87
N LEU A 103 -13.29 8.15 -2.23
CA LEU A 103 -12.72 9.48 -2.28
C LEU A 103 -13.52 10.42 -3.21
N GLU A 104 -13.84 9.95 -4.43
CA GLU A 104 -14.63 10.73 -5.38
C GLU A 104 -16.05 11.02 -4.84
N ALA A 105 -16.71 10.01 -4.25
CA ALA A 105 -18.02 10.15 -3.65
C ALA A 105 -18.03 11.16 -2.49
N GLU A 106 -17.02 11.09 -1.59
CA GLU A 106 -16.92 12.00 -0.45
C GLU A 106 -16.59 13.44 -0.88
N ARG A 107 -15.73 13.64 -1.88
CA ARG A 107 -15.46 14.96 -2.44
C ARG A 107 -16.70 15.60 -3.06
N LEU A 108 -17.55 14.80 -3.72
CA LEU A 108 -18.83 15.28 -4.25
C LEU A 108 -19.84 15.63 -3.15
N ALA A 109 -19.82 14.90 -2.02
CA ALA A 109 -20.71 15.17 -0.88
C ALA A 109 -20.25 16.37 -0.05
N ALA A 110 -18.97 16.73 -0.08
CA ALA A 110 -18.35 17.78 0.74
C ALA A 110 -18.68 19.20 0.23
N ALA A 111 -19.95 19.56 0.18
CA ALA A 111 -20.43 20.82 -0.39
C ALA A 111 -20.38 22.01 0.61
N ALA A 112 -20.37 21.76 1.92
CA ALA A 112 -20.40 22.79 2.96
C ALA A 112 -19.79 22.26 4.28
N PRO A 113 -19.32 23.14 5.20
CA PRO A 113 -18.95 22.72 6.54
C PRO A 113 -20.07 21.95 7.25
N GLY A 114 -19.71 20.93 8.03
CA GLY A 114 -20.67 20.03 8.70
C GLY A 114 -21.28 18.95 7.79
N TRP A 115 -20.81 18.81 6.55
CA TRP A 115 -21.37 17.89 5.55
C TRP A 115 -21.37 16.41 5.99
N ALA A 116 -20.41 16.01 6.82
CA ALA A 116 -20.27 14.66 7.35
C ALA A 116 -20.67 14.54 8.84
N ASP A 117 -21.14 15.60 9.45
CA ASP A 117 -21.51 15.60 10.88
C ASP A 117 -22.62 14.59 11.15
N GLY A 118 -22.47 13.85 12.26
CA GLY A 118 -23.37 12.79 12.65
C GLY A 118 -23.14 11.46 11.93
N ARG A 119 -22.25 11.36 10.94
CA ARG A 119 -21.84 10.07 10.40
C ARG A 119 -21.16 9.22 11.45
N SER A 120 -21.43 7.92 11.41
CA SER A 120 -20.84 6.95 12.31
C SER A 120 -20.41 5.69 11.58
N PHE A 121 -19.29 5.13 12.04
CA PHE A 121 -18.77 3.84 11.60
C PHE A 121 -18.70 2.91 12.80
N GLY A 122 -19.32 1.75 12.70
CA GLY A 122 -19.31 0.71 13.73
C GLY A 122 -18.39 -0.43 13.36
N PHE A 123 -17.55 -0.86 14.29
CA PHE A 123 -16.66 -2.01 14.10
C PHE A 123 -16.85 -2.97 15.27
N HIS A 124 -16.78 -4.26 14.96
CA HIS A 124 -16.79 -5.33 15.94
C HIS A 124 -15.61 -6.28 15.70
N ARG A 125 -14.91 -6.67 16.79
CA ARG A 125 -13.84 -7.68 16.73
C ARG A 125 -13.88 -8.58 17.95
N SER A 126 -13.70 -9.88 17.73
CA SER A 126 -13.45 -10.83 18.82
C SER A 126 -11.94 -11.01 18.97
N LEU A 127 -11.41 -10.69 20.13
CA LEU A 127 -9.99 -10.59 20.42
C LEU A 127 -9.55 -11.75 21.34
N ALA A 128 -8.38 -12.31 21.06
CA ALA A 128 -7.73 -13.24 21.97
C ALA A 128 -7.20 -12.50 23.21
N GLY A 129 -7.40 -13.08 24.39
CA GLY A 129 -6.97 -12.48 25.66
C GLY A 129 -8.10 -11.85 26.45
N ASP A 130 -7.83 -11.61 27.72
CA ASP A 130 -8.77 -10.98 28.64
C ASP A 130 -8.87 -9.46 28.42
N PRO A 131 -9.90 -8.79 28.94
CA PRO A 131 -10.08 -7.36 28.79
C PRO A 131 -8.90 -6.52 29.31
N GLU A 132 -8.18 -6.99 30.31
CA GLU A 132 -7.01 -6.31 30.86
C GLU A 132 -5.84 -6.31 29.88
N LEU A 133 -5.61 -7.41 29.16
CA LEU A 133 -4.61 -7.49 28.10
C LEU A 133 -4.99 -6.60 26.91
N VAL A 134 -6.26 -6.63 26.50
CA VAL A 134 -6.78 -5.76 25.43
C VAL A 134 -6.63 -4.29 25.84
N TRP A 135 -7.00 -3.94 27.05
CA TRP A 135 -6.85 -2.59 27.61
C TRP A 135 -5.43 -2.05 27.49
N ARG A 136 -4.44 -2.87 27.84
CA ARG A 136 -3.03 -2.51 27.69
C ARG A 136 -2.67 -2.19 26.25
N HIS A 137 -3.17 -2.96 25.29
CA HIS A 137 -2.95 -2.68 23.86
C HIS A 137 -3.65 -1.41 23.38
N LEU A 138 -4.74 -1.00 24.03
CA LEU A 138 -5.45 0.24 23.73
C LEU A 138 -4.84 1.48 24.41
N THR A 139 -3.95 1.33 25.40
CA THR A 139 -3.52 2.44 26.25
C THR A 139 -2.02 2.58 26.43
N GLU A 140 -1.23 1.49 26.34
CA GLU A 140 0.24 1.57 26.44
C GLU A 140 0.84 1.96 25.10
N THR A 141 1.56 3.08 25.02
CA THR A 141 2.10 3.63 23.77
C THR A 141 2.95 2.64 22.97
N THR A 142 3.75 1.82 23.64
CA THR A 142 4.58 0.77 23.00
C THR A 142 3.76 -0.35 22.35
N LEU A 143 2.56 -0.63 22.84
CA LEU A 143 1.62 -1.60 22.28
C LEU A 143 0.72 -0.96 21.23
N LEU A 144 0.27 0.28 21.44
CA LEU A 144 -0.50 1.06 20.49
C LEU A 144 0.21 1.19 19.13
N THR A 145 1.51 1.49 19.11
CA THR A 145 2.29 1.66 17.88
C THR A 145 2.32 0.40 16.99
N GLN A 146 1.98 -0.76 17.54
CA GLN A 146 2.00 -2.03 16.79
C GLN A 146 0.79 -2.23 15.90
N TRP A 147 -0.30 -1.50 16.13
CA TRP A 147 -1.55 -1.74 15.42
C TRP A 147 -2.32 -0.48 15.00
N TRP A 148 -2.05 0.69 15.60
CA TRP A 148 -2.90 1.90 15.41
C TRP A 148 -2.92 2.44 13.97
N THR A 149 -1.98 2.13 13.12
CA THR A 149 -1.95 2.61 11.73
C THR A 149 -2.26 1.53 10.72
N PRO A 150 -2.80 1.86 9.52
CA PRO A 150 -2.91 0.94 8.38
C PRO A 150 -1.56 0.34 7.99
N ASP A 151 -1.56 -0.62 7.06
CA ASP A 151 -0.37 -1.40 6.71
C ASP A 151 0.73 -0.60 6.00
N ASP A 152 0.35 0.45 5.29
CA ASP A 152 1.24 1.34 4.56
C ASP A 152 1.81 2.49 5.40
N LEU A 153 1.40 2.60 6.68
CA LEU A 153 1.81 3.68 7.57
C LEU A 153 2.51 3.16 8.83
N ARG A 154 3.36 4.00 9.41
CA ARG A 154 3.98 3.82 10.72
C ARG A 154 3.78 5.03 11.61
N VAL A 155 3.66 4.81 12.90
CA VAL A 155 3.65 5.89 13.91
C VAL A 155 5.03 6.53 13.97
N SER A 156 5.10 7.84 13.84
CA SER A 156 6.32 8.65 14.00
C SER A 156 6.34 9.43 15.31
N GLU A 157 5.18 9.86 15.83
CA GLU A 157 5.02 10.46 17.15
C GLU A 157 3.74 9.91 17.79
N LEU A 158 3.80 9.53 19.07
CA LEU A 158 2.64 9.13 19.85
C LEU A 158 2.77 9.59 21.29
N VAL A 159 1.80 10.37 21.72
CA VAL A 159 1.47 10.65 23.12
C VAL A 159 0.08 10.13 23.39
N PHE A 160 -0.11 9.32 24.42
CA PHE A 160 -1.41 8.83 24.83
C PHE A 160 -1.43 8.74 26.36
N GLU A 161 -2.23 9.59 27.00
CA GLU A 161 -2.39 9.64 28.45
C GLU A 161 -3.77 9.07 28.81
N PRO A 162 -3.86 7.79 29.28
CA PRO A 162 -5.10 7.04 29.43
C PRO A 162 -5.88 7.41 30.69
N HIS A 163 -6.22 8.68 30.86
CA HIS A 163 -7.08 9.18 31.95
C HIS A 163 -7.98 10.31 31.43
N PRO A 164 -9.14 10.55 32.04
CA PRO A 164 -10.02 11.66 31.65
C PRO A 164 -9.26 12.98 31.62
N GLY A 165 -9.36 13.71 30.50
CA GLY A 165 -8.60 14.93 30.20
C GLY A 165 -7.16 14.69 29.72
N GLY A 166 -6.71 13.44 29.66
CA GLY A 166 -5.38 13.09 29.17
C GLY A 166 -5.20 13.45 27.69
N ARG A 167 -3.98 13.82 27.33
CA ARG A 167 -3.64 14.29 25.99
C ARG A 167 -3.37 13.13 25.03
N ILE A 168 -3.79 13.33 23.78
CA ILE A 168 -3.45 12.46 22.65
C ILE A 168 -2.74 13.29 21.59
N VAL A 169 -1.61 12.79 21.10
CA VAL A 169 -0.93 13.27 19.89
C VAL A 169 -0.57 12.06 19.06
N LEU A 170 -0.93 12.06 17.79
CA LEU A 170 -0.62 11.02 16.84
C LEU A 170 -0.07 11.64 15.57
N GLU A 171 1.11 11.21 15.16
CA GLU A 171 1.68 11.50 13.83
C GLU A 171 2.09 10.20 13.16
N TYR A 172 1.83 10.10 11.88
CA TYR A 172 2.22 8.94 11.09
C TYR A 172 2.78 9.35 9.74
N ARG A 173 3.65 8.47 9.22
CA ARG A 173 4.36 8.60 7.96
C ARG A 173 4.22 7.31 7.16
N ASP A 174 4.55 7.37 5.88
CA ASP A 174 4.71 6.17 5.06
C ASP A 174 5.66 5.16 5.73
N ILE A 175 5.32 3.88 5.68
CA ILE A 175 6.10 2.82 6.34
C ILE A 175 7.53 2.71 5.76
N GLU A 176 7.71 3.04 4.47
CA GLU A 176 9.00 3.00 3.78
C GLU A 176 9.83 4.28 3.99
N ASP A 177 9.21 5.39 4.42
CA ASP A 177 9.93 6.63 4.77
C ASP A 177 10.65 6.51 6.14
N THR A 178 11.68 5.68 6.19
CA THR A 178 12.47 5.47 7.42
C THR A 178 13.38 6.65 7.76
N ALA A 179 13.72 7.49 6.80
CA ALA A 179 14.58 8.67 6.98
C ALA A 179 13.78 9.93 7.35
N GLY A 180 12.45 9.91 7.28
CA GLY A 180 11.60 11.07 7.54
C GLY A 180 11.78 12.19 6.51
N THR A 181 12.05 11.83 5.26
CA THR A 181 12.31 12.76 4.16
C THR A 181 11.05 13.14 3.40
N ASP A 182 10.00 12.34 3.52
CA ASP A 182 8.71 12.63 2.92
C ASP A 182 7.80 13.43 3.88
N GLN A 183 6.70 13.93 3.36
CA GLN A 183 5.72 14.67 4.15
C GLN A 183 5.08 13.76 5.19
N VAL A 184 4.63 14.35 6.30
CA VAL A 184 3.78 13.68 7.28
C VAL A 184 2.51 13.22 6.59
N ALA A 185 2.21 11.92 6.66
CA ALA A 185 1.01 11.35 6.04
C ALA A 185 -0.26 11.76 6.79
N GLY A 186 -0.14 12.01 8.11
CA GLY A 186 -1.22 12.53 8.93
C GLY A 186 -0.77 12.87 10.34
N ARG A 187 -1.44 13.86 10.93
CA ARG A 187 -1.29 14.27 12.33
C ARG A 187 -2.66 14.53 12.93
N GLY A 188 -2.82 14.19 14.20
CA GLY A 188 -4.02 14.50 14.96
C GLY A 188 -3.68 14.78 16.41
N GLU A 189 -4.50 15.63 17.04
CA GLU A 189 -4.42 15.93 18.46
C GLU A 189 -5.79 15.73 19.11
N GLY A 190 -5.80 15.34 20.37
CA GLY A 190 -7.06 15.02 21.04
C GLY A 190 -6.94 14.88 22.53
N THR A 191 -8.05 14.44 23.13
CA THR A 191 -8.17 14.22 24.57
C THR A 191 -8.98 12.98 24.88
N VAL A 192 -8.59 12.27 25.93
CA VAL A 192 -9.37 11.17 26.50
C VAL A 192 -10.55 11.73 27.28
N ASP A 193 -11.76 11.29 26.99
CA ASP A 193 -12.97 11.68 27.68
C ASP A 193 -13.30 10.71 28.84
N GLU A 194 -13.11 9.40 28.60
CA GLU A 194 -13.40 8.35 29.57
C GLU A 194 -12.34 7.23 29.48
N ALA A 195 -11.91 6.73 30.63
CA ALA A 195 -10.97 5.62 30.72
C ALA A 195 -11.35 4.73 31.92
N GLN A 196 -12.06 3.64 31.63
CA GLN A 196 -12.42 2.58 32.59
C GLN A 196 -11.64 1.32 32.23
N PRO A 197 -10.59 0.96 33.00
CA PRO A 197 -9.72 -0.15 32.68
C PRO A 197 -10.44 -1.48 32.45
N GLY A 198 -10.26 -2.09 31.28
CA GLY A 198 -10.88 -3.34 30.90
C GLY A 198 -12.35 -3.27 30.50
N GLU A 199 -12.95 -2.10 30.51
CA GLU A 199 -14.38 -1.93 30.23
C GLU A 199 -14.64 -0.94 29.10
N ARG A 200 -14.15 0.31 29.23
CA ARG A 200 -14.47 1.38 28.28
C ARG A 200 -13.35 2.40 28.12
N LEU A 201 -13.04 2.75 26.87
CA LEU A 201 -12.20 3.88 26.52
C LEU A 201 -12.96 4.78 25.55
N SER A 202 -12.97 6.08 25.82
CA SER A 202 -13.59 7.07 24.95
C SER A 202 -12.65 8.26 24.79
N TYR A 203 -12.46 8.73 23.54
CA TYR A 203 -11.62 9.89 23.28
C TYR A 203 -12.09 10.67 22.06
N ARG A 204 -11.70 11.93 22.02
CA ARG A 204 -11.79 12.77 20.81
C ARG A 204 -10.43 12.92 20.19
N LEU A 205 -10.37 12.83 18.85
CA LEU A 205 -9.16 13.04 18.08
C LEU A 205 -9.52 13.87 16.85
N SER A 206 -8.77 14.95 16.62
CA SER A 206 -8.97 15.86 15.50
C SER A 206 -7.78 15.80 14.56
N PRO A 207 -7.92 15.17 13.37
CA PRO A 207 -6.89 15.20 12.34
C PRO A 207 -6.69 16.63 11.83
N THR A 208 -5.43 16.96 11.51
CA THR A 208 -5.06 18.28 10.96
C THR A 208 -4.76 18.19 9.47
N LEU A 209 -5.19 19.20 8.74
CA LEU A 209 -4.82 19.44 7.34
C LEU A 209 -3.36 19.91 7.24
N PRO A 210 -2.75 19.87 6.03
CA PRO A 210 -1.37 20.32 5.84
C PRO A 210 -1.09 21.78 6.24
N ASP A 211 -2.11 22.63 6.26
CA ASP A 211 -2.03 24.02 6.72
C ASP A 211 -2.16 24.18 8.24
N GLY A 212 -2.34 23.08 8.98
CA GLY A 212 -2.51 23.04 10.43
C GLY A 212 -3.93 23.26 10.92
N THR A 213 -4.92 23.45 10.04
CA THR A 213 -6.32 23.56 10.44
C THR A 213 -6.91 22.17 10.73
N ILE A 214 -7.94 22.11 11.59
CA ILE A 214 -8.63 20.86 11.92
C ILE A 214 -9.50 20.44 10.74
N ALA A 215 -9.37 19.18 10.31
CA ALA A 215 -10.20 18.60 9.25
C ALA A 215 -11.61 18.28 9.75
N PHE A 216 -11.70 17.64 10.90
CA PHE A 216 -12.93 17.30 11.63
C PHE A 216 -12.58 16.87 13.06
N THR A 217 -13.58 16.64 13.89
CA THR A 217 -13.42 15.99 15.20
C THR A 217 -14.02 14.60 15.14
N SER A 218 -13.26 13.58 15.55
CA SER A 218 -13.78 12.24 15.77
C SER A 218 -14.03 12.01 17.26
N GLN A 219 -15.17 11.44 17.59
CA GLN A 219 -15.43 10.78 18.87
C GLN A 219 -15.33 9.28 18.66
N VAL A 220 -14.44 8.64 19.40
CA VAL A 220 -14.20 7.19 19.29
C VAL A 220 -14.45 6.53 20.63
N ASP A 221 -15.40 5.61 20.66
CA ASP A 221 -15.78 4.85 21.84
C ASP A 221 -15.41 3.39 21.64
N PHE A 222 -14.68 2.80 22.58
CA PHE A 222 -14.33 1.39 22.66
C PHE A 222 -15.03 0.78 23.86
N ASP A 223 -15.87 -0.21 23.62
CA ASP A 223 -16.54 -1.01 24.65
C ASP A 223 -15.96 -2.43 24.65
N LEU A 224 -15.45 -2.87 25.79
CA LEU A 224 -14.85 -4.18 25.97
C LEU A 224 -15.80 -5.07 26.78
N ARG A 225 -16.03 -6.28 26.30
CA ARG A 225 -16.87 -7.25 26.98
C ARG A 225 -16.17 -8.60 27.07
N ARG A 226 -15.97 -9.11 28.28
CA ARG A 226 -15.39 -10.44 28.51
C ARG A 226 -16.29 -11.53 27.93
N THR A 227 -15.69 -12.52 27.26
CA THR A 227 -16.34 -13.73 26.74
C THR A 227 -15.56 -14.95 27.17
N ASP A 228 -16.13 -16.15 26.97
CA ASP A 228 -15.46 -17.42 27.24
C ASP A 228 -14.20 -17.63 26.36
N ALA A 229 -14.17 -16.99 25.19
CA ALA A 229 -13.08 -17.13 24.21
C ALA A 229 -12.06 -15.99 24.27
N GLY A 230 -12.31 -14.93 25.06
CA GLY A 230 -11.45 -13.74 25.14
C GLY A 230 -12.25 -12.47 25.40
N THR A 231 -12.14 -11.49 24.52
CA THR A 231 -12.82 -10.20 24.64
C THR A 231 -13.51 -9.82 23.34
N ASP A 232 -14.79 -9.48 23.39
CA ASP A 232 -15.47 -8.78 22.31
C ASP A 232 -15.19 -7.28 22.46
N LEU A 233 -14.80 -6.67 21.36
CA LEU A 233 -14.53 -5.24 21.22
C LEU A 233 -15.55 -4.66 20.24
N ASP A 234 -16.38 -3.75 20.74
CA ASP A 234 -17.26 -2.92 19.94
C ASP A 234 -16.67 -1.50 19.87
N VAL A 235 -16.56 -0.95 18.66
CA VAL A 235 -16.05 0.41 18.46
C VAL A 235 -17.05 1.24 17.68
N LEU A 236 -17.33 2.43 18.19
CA LEU A 236 -18.16 3.42 17.52
C LEU A 236 -17.34 4.67 17.25
N TYR A 237 -17.15 4.97 15.98
CA TYR A 237 -16.45 6.16 15.49
C TYR A 237 -17.47 7.15 14.94
N ARG A 238 -17.57 8.37 15.50
CA ARG A 238 -18.49 9.42 15.06
C ARG A 238 -17.73 10.66 14.61
N ILE A 239 -18.29 11.39 13.63
CA ILE A 239 -17.70 12.60 13.06
C ILE A 239 -18.53 13.80 13.48
N THR A 240 -17.85 14.88 13.88
CA THR A 240 -18.40 16.23 14.12
C THR A 240 -17.46 17.29 13.55
N ASP A 241 -17.96 18.49 13.37
CA ASP A 241 -17.20 19.68 12.96
C ASP A 241 -16.43 19.49 11.65
N SER A 242 -17.00 18.74 10.69
CA SER A 242 -16.34 18.42 9.43
C SER A 242 -16.21 19.63 8.50
N THR A 243 -15.01 19.86 8.00
CA THR A 243 -14.73 20.88 6.96
C THR A 243 -14.93 20.33 5.57
N VAL A 244 -15.01 21.18 4.56
CA VAL A 244 -15.07 20.75 3.15
C VAL A 244 -13.82 19.95 2.77
N ASP A 245 -12.65 20.37 3.23
CA ASP A 245 -11.36 19.74 2.92
C ASP A 245 -11.10 18.43 3.67
N SER A 246 -12.05 18.00 4.52
CA SER A 246 -11.98 16.72 5.28
C SER A 246 -12.29 15.48 4.44
N ALA A 247 -12.80 15.64 3.21
CA ALA A 247 -13.31 14.54 2.38
C ALA A 247 -12.30 13.40 2.20
N ASP A 248 -11.04 13.73 1.96
CA ASP A 248 -9.96 12.75 1.73
C ASP A 248 -9.68 11.91 2.98
N PHE A 249 -9.73 12.51 4.16
CA PHE A 249 -9.59 11.79 5.43
C PHE A 249 -10.79 10.88 5.69
N ILE A 250 -12.02 11.40 5.49
CA ILE A 250 -13.26 10.67 5.80
C ILE A 250 -13.41 9.46 4.88
N ALA A 251 -13.01 9.57 3.60
CA ALA A 251 -13.00 8.45 2.66
C ALA A 251 -12.13 7.27 3.11
N GLY A 252 -11.09 7.53 3.91
CA GLY A 252 -10.15 6.53 4.41
C GLY A 252 -10.56 5.88 5.74
N ILE A 253 -11.52 6.42 6.49
CA ILE A 253 -11.81 5.98 7.87
C ILE A 253 -12.21 4.51 7.93
N GLU A 254 -13.21 4.10 7.18
CA GLU A 254 -13.74 2.73 7.27
C GLU A 254 -12.66 1.69 6.92
N LEU A 255 -11.91 1.93 5.85
CA LEU A 255 -10.84 1.03 5.40
C LEU A 255 -9.65 1.07 6.35
N GLY A 256 -9.09 2.25 6.63
CA GLY A 256 -7.86 2.40 7.40
C GLY A 256 -8.03 2.00 8.87
N PHE A 257 -9.13 2.44 9.51
CA PHE A 257 -9.40 2.07 10.89
C PHE A 257 -9.75 0.58 11.02
N GLY A 258 -10.47 0.02 10.03
CA GLY A 258 -10.73 -1.42 9.95
C GLY A 258 -9.44 -2.25 9.87
N GLN A 259 -8.47 -1.85 9.04
CA GLN A 259 -7.14 -2.49 8.93
C GLN A 259 -6.36 -2.40 10.24
N SER A 260 -6.40 -1.26 10.92
CA SER A 260 -5.77 -1.09 12.23
C SER A 260 -6.33 -2.06 13.27
N LEU A 261 -7.65 -2.23 13.32
CA LEU A 261 -8.29 -3.20 14.21
C LEU A 261 -7.95 -4.66 13.83
N ASP A 262 -7.80 -4.98 12.56
CA ASP A 262 -7.36 -6.31 12.11
C ASP A 262 -5.92 -6.61 12.54
N LYS A 263 -5.04 -5.60 12.55
CA LYS A 263 -3.69 -5.70 13.14
C LYS A 263 -3.75 -5.96 14.65
N LEU A 264 -4.66 -5.30 15.37
CA LEU A 264 -4.85 -5.57 16.80
C LEU A 264 -5.22 -7.03 17.05
N VAL A 265 -6.16 -7.59 16.25
CA VAL A 265 -6.53 -9.01 16.29
C VAL A 265 -5.30 -9.90 16.10
N ALA A 266 -4.51 -9.66 15.04
CA ALA A 266 -3.32 -10.45 14.73
C ALA A 266 -2.24 -10.34 15.81
N THR A 267 -2.04 -9.17 16.39
CA THR A 267 -1.06 -8.92 17.46
C THR A 267 -1.41 -9.70 18.72
N LEU A 268 -2.67 -9.68 19.14
CA LEU A 268 -3.13 -10.41 20.32
C LEU A 268 -3.08 -11.93 20.13
N GLN A 269 -3.42 -12.47 18.96
CA GLN A 269 -3.28 -13.89 18.64
C GLN A 269 -1.83 -14.37 18.75
N ASN A 270 -0.87 -13.58 18.27
CA ASN A 270 0.54 -13.91 18.36
C ASN A 270 1.09 -13.87 19.80
N THR A 271 0.53 -13.01 20.65
CA THR A 271 0.89 -12.88 22.08
C THR A 271 0.39 -14.10 22.88
N ASP A 272 -0.84 -14.55 22.62
CA ASP A 272 -1.41 -15.73 23.30
C ASP A 272 -0.65 -17.03 22.96
N ILE A 273 -0.20 -17.19 21.73
CA ILE A 273 0.63 -18.34 21.31
C ILE A 273 1.98 -18.37 22.03
N ARG A 274 2.58 -17.21 22.30
CA ARG A 274 3.88 -17.11 23.00
C ARG A 274 3.76 -17.35 24.50
N SER A 275 2.65 -17.00 25.12
CA SER A 275 2.41 -17.21 26.56
C SER A 275 2.06 -18.67 26.92
N LYS A 276 1.67 -19.48 25.94
CA LYS A 276 1.35 -20.91 26.08
C LYS A 276 2.52 -21.86 25.78
N LYS A 277 3.70 -21.32 25.43
CA LYS A 277 4.95 -22.07 25.23
C LYS A 277 5.92 -21.85 26.39
#